data_1b50321a1df30d530f379913f0fa52ed
#
_entry.id   1b50321a1df30d530f379913f0fa52ed
#
_cell.length_a   1.000
_cell.length_b   1.000
_cell.length_c   1.000
_cell.angle_alpha   90.00
_cell.angle_beta   90.00
_cell.angle_gamma   90.00
#
_symmetry.space_group_name_H-M   'P 1'
#
loop_
_entity.id
_entity.type
_entity.pdbx_description
1 polymer ?
#
loop_
_entity_poly.entity_id
_entity_poly.type
_entity_poly.pdbx_seq_one_letter_code
_entity_poly.pdbx_strand_id
1 'polypeptide(L)'
;MQHHNANTDVLPARQGLARQDIKVLGLASLGGALEFYDFMIFALMAPLLSQLFFPADLGGAWALVYTYAIFAIGYVMRPVGGLVMAHLGDRLGRKRMFTWSLLLMAMPTLAMGLLPMYAQVGVLAPILLLLCRVVQAVAIGGEVPAAWTYVSEQVPVNQVGLANGLLTAGLSVGILLGSVTVLALQAAFSNDAILAGVWRVPFVLGGVLGLLAVWMRKHLQETPIFMAIKQRRLLYQGLPLAEVWRSHKALLLIGMGINWFLLASVAVVLLAMPKLLQQQLGMSAVQATTWQVLGIALQAMGCITFGRLADKLGIGRTAMLGAVLMLSAATVFYFGLQALPVTALAMAYALMALCAGSGACLGKLVVRFPAPIRLSGMAATYNLSSALLGGLSLPLVAWLNLQAVWGAWLYLAALCAMFAVLGWVFQKRFEAACKPQ
;
A
#
# COMPACT_ATOMS: atom_id res chain seq x y z
N MET A 1 22.21 -14.24 -21.89
CA MET A 1 22.92 -14.45 -20.61
C MET A 1 23.92 -13.36 -20.20
N GLN A 2 24.13 -12.31 -20.99
CA GLN A 2 25.14 -11.24 -20.70
C GLN A 2 24.60 -9.97 -20.00
N HIS A 3 23.30 -9.90 -19.66
CA HIS A 3 22.72 -8.68 -19.03
C HIS A 3 22.77 -8.64 -17.49
N HIS A 4 23.36 -9.63 -16.83
CA HIS A 4 23.26 -9.76 -15.37
C HIS A 4 24.28 -8.92 -14.57
N ASN A 5 25.39 -8.49 -15.19
CA ASN A 5 26.47 -7.81 -14.45
C ASN A 5 26.48 -6.28 -14.50
N ALA A 6 25.66 -5.65 -15.35
CA ALA A 6 25.69 -4.18 -15.46
C ALA A 6 24.98 -3.44 -14.29
N ASN A 7 24.23 -4.16 -13.46
CA ASN A 7 23.43 -3.56 -12.37
C ASN A 7 24.17 -3.47 -11.02
N THR A 8 25.21 -4.25 -10.80
CA THR A 8 25.90 -4.32 -9.49
C THR A 8 27.00 -3.28 -9.33
N ASP A 9 27.57 -2.80 -10.44
CA ASP A 9 28.73 -1.91 -10.40
C ASP A 9 28.44 -0.44 -10.09
N VAL A 10 27.17 -0.03 -10.04
CA VAL A 10 26.74 1.37 -9.85
C VAL A 10 26.17 1.62 -8.46
N LEU A 11 25.79 0.57 -7.73
CA LEU A 11 25.28 0.73 -6.37
C LEU A 11 26.43 0.92 -5.37
N PRO A 12 26.25 1.81 -4.37
CA PRO A 12 27.31 2.07 -3.39
C PRO A 12 27.70 0.78 -2.66
N ALA A 13 28.98 0.42 -2.71
CA ALA A 13 29.57 -0.71 -1.98
C ALA A 13 29.65 -0.44 -0.46
N ARG A 14 28.63 0.15 0.14
CA ARG A 14 28.56 0.45 1.57
C ARG A 14 27.88 -0.68 2.33
N GLN A 15 28.32 -0.91 3.57
CA GLN A 15 27.70 -1.94 4.43
C GLN A 15 26.48 -1.45 5.23
N GLY A 16 26.20 -0.14 5.30
CA GLY A 16 25.13 0.43 6.08
C GLY A 16 24.47 1.66 5.45
N LEU A 17 23.30 2.05 5.98
CA LEU A 17 22.57 3.25 5.56
C LEU A 17 23.32 4.50 6.03
N ALA A 18 23.57 5.44 5.12
CA ALA A 18 24.12 6.75 5.42
C ALA A 18 23.01 7.73 5.86
N ARG A 19 23.37 8.86 6.45
CA ARG A 19 22.40 9.92 6.81
C ARG A 19 21.57 10.40 5.61
N GLN A 20 22.15 10.43 4.43
CA GLN A 20 21.47 10.81 3.21
C GLN A 20 20.40 9.76 2.83
N ASP A 21 20.69 8.47 3.00
CA ASP A 21 19.73 7.38 2.73
C ASP A 21 18.55 7.47 3.69
N ILE A 22 18.78 7.78 4.98
CA ILE A 22 17.73 7.98 5.98
C ILE A 22 16.84 9.18 5.61
N LYS A 23 17.42 10.27 5.10
CA LYS A 23 16.66 11.43 4.61
C LYS A 23 15.77 11.04 3.43
N VAL A 24 16.30 10.29 2.47
CA VAL A 24 15.55 9.79 1.32
C VAL A 24 14.41 8.88 1.76
N LEU A 25 14.69 7.93 2.66
CA LEU A 25 13.69 7.04 3.25
C LEU A 25 12.58 7.82 3.96
N GLY A 26 12.91 8.80 4.78
CA GLY A 26 11.94 9.64 5.48
C GLY A 26 11.02 10.39 4.51
N LEU A 27 11.59 11.00 3.47
CA LEU A 27 10.80 11.73 2.46
C LEU A 27 9.93 10.79 1.59
N ALA A 28 10.43 9.59 1.30
CA ALA A 28 9.67 8.59 0.58
C ALA A 28 8.52 8.04 1.44
N SER A 29 8.78 7.71 2.71
CA SER A 29 7.78 7.23 3.66
C SER A 29 6.70 8.28 3.95
N LEU A 30 7.06 9.56 4.03
CA LEU A 30 6.11 10.64 4.21
C LEU A 30 5.10 10.73 3.06
N GLY A 31 5.55 10.60 1.81
CA GLY A 31 4.65 10.59 0.66
C GLY A 31 3.67 9.42 0.70
N GLY A 32 4.17 8.22 0.97
CA GLY A 32 3.33 7.05 1.12
C GLY A 32 2.35 7.15 2.31
N ALA A 33 2.79 7.73 3.43
CA ALA A 33 1.91 8.00 4.57
C ALA A 33 0.77 8.95 4.18
N LEU A 34 1.05 10.01 3.42
CA LEU A 34 0.04 10.95 2.97
C LEU A 34 -0.94 10.32 1.96
N GLU A 35 -0.47 9.41 1.11
CA GLU A 35 -1.33 8.62 0.22
C GLU A 35 -2.37 7.82 1.02
N PHE A 36 -1.91 7.06 2.02
CA PHE A 36 -2.80 6.23 2.83
C PHE A 36 -3.66 7.04 3.79
N TYR A 37 -3.18 8.20 4.24
CA TYR A 37 -3.98 9.17 4.98
C TYR A 37 -5.19 9.63 4.16
N ASP A 38 -4.98 10.08 2.93
CA ASP A 38 -6.05 10.55 2.03
C ASP A 38 -7.05 9.42 1.71
N PHE A 39 -6.53 8.23 1.45
CA PHE A 39 -7.34 7.05 1.23
C PHE A 39 -8.26 6.75 2.42
N MET A 40 -7.72 6.79 3.64
CA MET A 40 -8.47 6.51 4.87
C MET A 40 -9.49 7.60 5.20
N ILE A 41 -9.14 8.87 5.02
CA ILE A 41 -10.09 9.98 5.25
C ILE A 41 -11.32 9.79 4.39
N PHE A 42 -11.18 9.55 3.10
CA PHE A 42 -12.33 9.40 2.22
C PHE A 42 -13.19 8.21 2.63
N ALA A 43 -12.58 7.06 2.93
CA ALA A 43 -13.31 5.85 3.34
C ALA A 43 -14.09 6.05 4.64
N LEU A 44 -13.46 6.67 5.65
CA LEU A 44 -14.08 6.92 6.95
C LEU A 44 -15.15 8.03 6.89
N MET A 45 -14.99 9.00 6.00
CA MET A 45 -15.93 10.09 5.82
C MET A 45 -17.00 9.80 4.75
N ALA A 46 -16.98 8.62 4.11
CA ALA A 46 -17.96 8.28 3.06
C ALA A 46 -19.43 8.46 3.49
N PRO A 47 -19.86 8.07 4.72
CA PRO A 47 -21.24 8.32 5.15
C PRO A 47 -21.58 9.81 5.23
N LEU A 48 -20.63 10.67 5.59
CA LEU A 48 -20.81 12.12 5.63
C LEU A 48 -20.81 12.71 4.21
N LEU A 49 -19.85 12.30 3.37
CA LEU A 49 -19.78 12.74 1.98
C LEU A 49 -21.01 12.36 1.19
N SER A 50 -21.65 11.22 1.50
CA SER A 50 -22.90 10.82 0.86
C SER A 50 -24.05 11.79 1.12
N GLN A 51 -24.11 12.40 2.30
CA GLN A 51 -25.11 13.39 2.65
C GLN A 51 -24.84 14.78 2.01
N LEU A 52 -23.56 15.11 1.80
CA LEU A 52 -23.13 16.42 1.31
C LEU A 52 -23.13 16.53 -0.22
N PHE A 53 -22.82 15.43 -0.91
CA PHE A 53 -22.55 15.44 -2.36
C PHE A 53 -23.67 14.81 -3.20
N PHE A 54 -24.73 14.30 -2.58
CA PHE A 54 -25.87 13.70 -3.30
C PHE A 54 -27.18 14.30 -2.85
N PRO A 55 -28.24 14.25 -3.70
CA PRO A 55 -29.54 14.80 -3.35
C PRO A 55 -30.22 14.01 -2.23
N ALA A 56 -30.97 14.68 -1.37
CA ALA A 56 -31.65 14.05 -0.23
C ALA A 56 -32.76 13.07 -0.65
N ASP A 57 -33.38 13.28 -1.79
CA ASP A 57 -34.44 12.45 -2.37
C ASP A 57 -33.92 11.12 -2.95
N LEU A 58 -32.61 10.99 -3.20
CA LEU A 58 -31.99 9.74 -3.64
C LEU A 58 -32.11 8.61 -2.60
N GLY A 59 -32.33 8.97 -1.32
CA GLY A 59 -32.26 8.03 -0.20
C GLY A 59 -30.83 7.73 0.26
N GLY A 60 -30.62 7.77 1.58
CA GLY A 60 -29.27 7.69 2.16
C GLY A 60 -28.50 6.42 1.80
N ALA A 61 -29.16 5.28 1.61
CA ALA A 61 -28.54 4.03 1.19
C ALA A 61 -27.91 4.12 -0.21
N TRP A 62 -28.64 4.68 -1.19
CA TRP A 62 -28.14 4.85 -2.55
C TRP A 62 -27.05 5.90 -2.65
N ALA A 63 -27.19 7.02 -1.94
CA ALA A 63 -26.13 8.05 -1.85
C ALA A 63 -24.82 7.45 -1.32
N LEU A 64 -24.88 6.59 -0.31
CA LEU A 64 -23.73 5.89 0.23
C LEU A 64 -23.14 4.89 -0.79
N VAL A 65 -23.99 4.15 -1.52
CA VAL A 65 -23.55 3.24 -2.59
C VAL A 65 -22.78 4.01 -3.67
N TYR A 66 -23.30 5.15 -4.14
CA TYR A 66 -22.60 5.96 -5.13
C TYR A 66 -21.29 6.56 -4.59
N THR A 67 -21.25 6.94 -3.32
CA THR A 67 -20.00 7.42 -2.68
C THR A 67 -18.96 6.32 -2.65
N TYR A 68 -19.33 5.09 -2.30
CA TYR A 68 -18.41 3.95 -2.35
C TYR A 68 -18.05 3.54 -3.80
N ALA A 69 -18.96 3.75 -4.78
CA ALA A 69 -18.63 3.55 -6.19
C ALA A 69 -17.55 4.54 -6.67
N ILE A 70 -17.65 5.82 -6.28
CA ILE A 70 -16.61 6.82 -6.54
C ILE A 70 -15.28 6.39 -5.89
N PHE A 71 -15.31 5.87 -4.68
CA PHE A 71 -14.14 5.32 -4.02
C PHE A 71 -13.55 4.12 -4.78
N ALA A 72 -14.39 3.20 -5.24
CA ALA A 72 -13.98 1.99 -5.98
C ALA A 72 -13.34 2.32 -7.33
N ILE A 73 -13.81 3.37 -8.03
CA ILE A 73 -13.18 3.87 -9.26
C ILE A 73 -11.70 4.17 -9.02
N GLY A 74 -11.35 4.63 -7.81
CA GLY A 74 -9.96 4.80 -7.40
C GLY A 74 -9.10 3.54 -7.57
N TYR A 75 -9.62 2.36 -7.32
CA TYR A 75 -8.89 1.10 -7.53
C TYR A 75 -8.78 0.71 -9.00
N VAL A 76 -9.86 0.92 -9.77
CA VAL A 76 -9.91 0.57 -11.20
C VAL A 76 -8.95 1.43 -12.03
N MET A 77 -8.78 2.69 -11.67
CA MET A 77 -7.90 3.62 -12.39
C MET A 77 -6.42 3.49 -12.01
N ARG A 78 -6.06 2.85 -10.89
CA ARG A 78 -4.67 2.63 -10.47
C ARG A 78 -3.80 1.94 -11.51
N PRO A 79 -4.20 0.82 -12.16
CA PRO A 79 -3.39 0.20 -13.20
C PRO A 79 -3.09 1.13 -14.36
N VAL A 80 -4.09 1.89 -14.82
CA VAL A 80 -3.91 2.85 -15.92
C VAL A 80 -2.89 3.92 -15.54
N GLY A 81 -3.10 4.58 -14.39
CA GLY A 81 -2.20 5.60 -13.88
C GLY A 81 -0.79 5.07 -13.62
N GLY A 82 -0.70 3.92 -12.95
CA GLY A 82 0.58 3.30 -12.62
C GLY A 82 1.40 2.94 -13.86
N LEU A 83 0.78 2.43 -14.90
CA LEU A 83 1.45 2.09 -16.15
C LEU A 83 1.94 3.34 -16.91
N VAL A 84 1.10 4.38 -16.98
CA VAL A 84 1.47 5.66 -17.60
C VAL A 84 2.63 6.31 -16.85
N MET A 85 2.50 6.43 -15.52
CA MET A 85 3.53 7.06 -14.66
C MET A 85 4.84 6.27 -14.68
N ALA A 86 4.76 4.93 -14.69
CA ALA A 86 5.94 4.09 -14.76
C ALA A 86 6.66 4.20 -16.11
N HIS A 87 5.92 4.19 -17.22
CA HIS A 87 6.48 4.38 -18.55
C HIS A 87 7.22 5.72 -18.67
N LEU A 88 6.59 6.79 -18.16
CA LEU A 88 7.23 8.11 -18.14
C LEU A 88 8.44 8.13 -17.20
N GLY A 89 8.40 7.43 -16.06
CA GLY A 89 9.49 7.36 -15.10
C GLY A 89 10.71 6.58 -15.59
N ASP A 90 10.50 5.54 -16.39
CA ASP A 90 11.60 4.80 -17.04
C ASP A 90 12.27 5.62 -18.15
N ARG A 91 11.58 6.62 -18.73
CA ARG A 91 12.10 7.51 -19.77
C ARG A 91 12.60 8.86 -19.28
N LEU A 92 11.85 9.52 -18.40
CA LEU A 92 12.08 10.91 -17.98
C LEU A 92 12.85 11.05 -16.66
N GLY A 93 12.93 9.98 -15.87
CA GLY A 93 13.62 9.93 -14.58
C GLY A 93 12.71 9.57 -13.40
N ARG A 94 13.31 8.89 -12.42
CA ARG A 94 12.61 8.38 -11.23
C ARG A 94 12.16 9.52 -10.32
N LYS A 95 13.06 10.47 -10.03
CA LYS A 95 12.79 11.65 -9.20
C LYS A 95 11.58 12.44 -9.73
N ARG A 96 11.56 12.67 -11.06
CA ARG A 96 10.52 13.49 -11.67
C ARG A 96 9.14 12.87 -11.49
N MET A 97 9.00 11.59 -11.78
CA MET A 97 7.73 10.89 -11.63
C MET A 97 7.32 10.75 -10.17
N PHE A 98 8.27 10.45 -9.29
CA PHE A 98 8.07 10.38 -7.84
C PHE A 98 7.59 11.72 -7.22
N THR A 99 7.98 12.85 -7.79
CA THR A 99 7.49 14.16 -7.35
C THR A 99 6.12 14.49 -7.96
N TRP A 100 5.92 14.14 -9.23
CA TRP A 100 4.67 14.42 -9.94
C TRP A 100 3.51 13.58 -9.42
N SER A 101 3.73 12.30 -9.07
CA SER A 101 2.70 11.46 -8.48
C SER A 101 2.15 12.09 -7.20
N LEU A 102 3.03 12.56 -6.31
CA LEU A 102 2.62 13.22 -5.08
C LEU A 102 1.88 14.55 -5.33
N LEU A 103 2.32 15.35 -6.31
CA LEU A 103 1.63 16.58 -6.68
C LEU A 103 0.21 16.31 -7.20
N LEU A 104 0.07 15.33 -8.12
CA LEU A 104 -1.21 14.91 -8.68
C LEU A 104 -2.14 14.26 -7.65
N MET A 105 -1.63 13.85 -6.51
CA MET A 105 -2.43 13.39 -5.38
C MET A 105 -2.82 14.55 -4.44
N ALA A 106 -1.87 15.41 -4.08
CA ALA A 106 -2.07 16.49 -3.12
C ALA A 106 -3.05 17.57 -3.62
N MET A 107 -2.97 17.92 -4.91
CA MET A 107 -3.85 18.94 -5.51
C MET A 107 -5.33 18.55 -5.49
N PRO A 108 -5.74 17.34 -5.92
CA PRO A 108 -7.13 16.93 -5.83
C PRO A 108 -7.60 16.74 -4.37
N THR A 109 -6.73 16.31 -3.44
CA THR A 109 -7.07 16.21 -2.01
C THR A 109 -7.44 17.60 -1.47
N LEU A 110 -6.60 18.60 -1.75
CA LEU A 110 -6.90 19.99 -1.39
C LEU A 110 -8.18 20.48 -2.06
N ALA A 111 -8.34 20.20 -3.37
CA ALA A 111 -9.53 20.58 -4.11
C ALA A 111 -10.80 19.96 -3.51
N MET A 112 -10.79 18.68 -3.08
CA MET A 112 -11.93 18.05 -2.42
C MET A 112 -12.38 18.81 -1.17
N GLY A 113 -11.44 19.31 -0.37
CA GLY A 113 -11.77 20.16 0.80
C GLY A 113 -12.39 21.52 0.44
N LEU A 114 -12.27 21.95 -0.83
CA LEU A 114 -12.80 23.22 -1.31
C LEU A 114 -14.05 23.06 -2.20
N LEU A 115 -14.47 21.81 -2.49
CA LEU A 115 -15.62 21.56 -3.36
C LEU A 115 -16.91 22.15 -2.79
N PRO A 116 -17.77 22.70 -3.67
CA PRO A 116 -19.13 23.08 -3.31
C PRO A 116 -19.99 21.82 -3.08
N MET A 117 -20.92 21.90 -2.14
CA MET A 117 -21.86 20.82 -1.81
C MET A 117 -23.00 20.72 -2.85
N TYR A 118 -23.73 19.61 -2.84
CA TYR A 118 -24.87 19.37 -3.73
C TYR A 118 -25.92 20.51 -3.63
N ALA A 119 -26.18 21.01 -2.44
CA ALA A 119 -27.12 22.11 -2.21
C ALA A 119 -26.74 23.43 -2.93
N GLN A 120 -25.46 23.60 -3.32
CA GLN A 120 -24.95 24.79 -3.98
C GLN A 120 -24.90 24.65 -5.51
N VAL A 121 -24.47 23.48 -6.01
CA VAL A 121 -24.18 23.30 -7.46
C VAL A 121 -24.87 22.07 -8.07
N GLY A 122 -25.75 21.41 -7.33
CA GLY A 122 -26.49 20.24 -7.82
C GLY A 122 -25.58 19.09 -8.26
N VAL A 123 -25.92 18.47 -9.39
CA VAL A 123 -25.23 17.29 -9.95
C VAL A 123 -23.74 17.54 -10.23
N LEU A 124 -23.31 18.80 -10.34
CA LEU A 124 -21.88 19.11 -10.53
C LEU A 124 -21.03 18.70 -9.32
N ALA A 125 -21.59 18.69 -8.10
CA ALA A 125 -20.86 18.31 -6.88
C ALA A 125 -20.32 16.87 -6.93
N PRO A 126 -21.10 15.82 -7.16
CA PRO A 126 -20.59 14.45 -7.25
C PRO A 126 -19.69 14.24 -8.47
N ILE A 127 -19.88 14.96 -9.58
CA ILE A 127 -19.01 14.90 -10.76
C ILE A 127 -17.63 15.46 -10.41
N LEU A 128 -17.54 16.60 -9.74
CA LEU A 128 -16.26 17.16 -9.30
C LEU A 128 -15.55 16.25 -8.30
N LEU A 129 -16.28 15.65 -7.38
CA LEU A 129 -15.74 14.66 -6.42
C LEU A 129 -15.16 13.44 -7.16
N LEU A 130 -15.90 12.92 -8.16
CA LEU A 130 -15.45 11.82 -9.02
C LEU A 130 -14.17 12.19 -9.80
N LEU A 131 -14.12 13.39 -10.41
CA LEU A 131 -12.94 13.86 -11.15
C LEU A 131 -11.71 13.95 -10.24
N CYS A 132 -11.85 14.51 -9.04
CA CYS A 132 -10.77 14.53 -8.06
C CYS A 132 -10.29 13.10 -7.75
N ARG A 133 -11.19 12.15 -7.56
CA ARG A 133 -10.85 10.74 -7.29
C ARG A 133 -10.17 10.05 -8.46
N VAL A 134 -10.58 10.29 -9.68
CA VAL A 134 -9.92 9.75 -10.88
C VAL A 134 -8.48 10.26 -10.98
N VAL A 135 -8.25 11.56 -10.79
CA VAL A 135 -6.90 12.13 -10.82
C VAL A 135 -6.02 11.57 -9.71
N GLN A 136 -6.53 11.47 -8.48
CA GLN A 136 -5.82 10.83 -7.36
C GLN A 136 -5.47 9.37 -7.67
N ALA A 137 -6.40 8.61 -8.24
CA ALA A 137 -6.19 7.20 -8.54
C ALA A 137 -5.07 6.97 -9.56
N VAL A 138 -5.01 7.83 -10.57
CA VAL A 138 -3.91 7.84 -11.54
C VAL A 138 -2.57 8.12 -10.84
N ALA A 139 -2.55 9.07 -9.91
CA ALA A 139 -1.35 9.42 -9.15
C ALA A 139 -0.89 8.29 -8.22
N ILE A 140 -1.81 7.71 -7.45
CA ILE A 140 -1.58 6.62 -6.49
C ILE A 140 -0.95 5.40 -7.19
N GLY A 141 -1.42 5.07 -8.39
CA GLY A 141 -0.85 3.97 -9.17
C GLY A 141 0.65 4.12 -9.46
N GLY A 142 1.16 5.36 -9.52
CA GLY A 142 2.58 5.65 -9.73
C GLY A 142 3.39 5.80 -8.44
N GLU A 143 2.80 6.25 -7.35
CA GLU A 143 3.52 6.68 -6.14
C GLU A 143 4.27 5.55 -5.44
N VAL A 144 3.60 4.48 -5.01
CA VAL A 144 4.23 3.38 -4.27
C VAL A 144 5.30 2.66 -5.09
N PRO A 145 5.06 2.26 -6.37
CA PRO A 145 6.11 1.66 -7.19
C PRO A 145 7.29 2.60 -7.44
N ALA A 146 7.03 3.91 -7.63
CA ALA A 146 8.09 4.89 -7.80
C ALA A 146 8.91 5.06 -6.51
N ALA A 147 8.26 5.08 -5.34
CA ALA A 147 8.94 5.15 -4.05
C ALA A 147 9.84 3.94 -3.83
N TRP A 148 9.32 2.72 -4.02
CA TRP A 148 10.12 1.49 -3.90
C TRP A 148 11.31 1.47 -4.86
N THR A 149 11.09 1.85 -6.14
CA THR A 149 12.16 1.89 -7.13
C THR A 149 13.19 2.94 -6.79
N TYR A 150 12.76 4.17 -6.47
CA TYR A 150 13.64 5.28 -6.11
C TYR A 150 14.53 4.95 -4.91
N VAL A 151 13.92 4.43 -3.83
CA VAL A 151 14.65 4.04 -2.61
C VAL A 151 15.62 2.90 -2.90
N SER A 152 15.19 1.87 -3.64
CA SER A 152 16.06 0.72 -3.97
C SER A 152 17.28 1.08 -4.81
N GLU A 153 17.21 2.18 -5.57
CA GLU A 153 18.31 2.68 -6.40
C GLU A 153 19.24 3.66 -5.65
N GLN A 154 18.89 4.06 -4.42
CA GLN A 154 19.70 4.95 -3.57
C GLN A 154 20.46 4.22 -2.47
N VAL A 155 19.94 3.07 -2.01
CA VAL A 155 20.51 2.32 -0.88
C VAL A 155 21.37 1.16 -1.35
N PRO A 156 22.32 0.68 -0.50
CA PRO A 156 23.09 -0.52 -0.80
C PRO A 156 22.19 -1.76 -1.04
N VAL A 157 22.61 -2.65 -1.93
CA VAL A 157 21.81 -3.86 -2.33
C VAL A 157 21.46 -4.75 -1.13
N ASN A 158 22.34 -4.84 -0.14
CA ASN A 158 22.16 -5.62 1.09
C ASN A 158 21.19 -4.97 2.10
N GLN A 159 20.68 -3.77 1.83
CA GLN A 159 19.77 -3.00 2.68
C GLN A 159 18.43 -2.67 1.99
N VAL A 160 18.23 -3.14 0.76
CA VAL A 160 17.04 -2.83 -0.04
C VAL A 160 15.76 -3.35 0.62
N GLY A 161 15.81 -4.55 1.21
CA GLY A 161 14.67 -5.12 1.93
C GLY A 161 14.30 -4.30 3.17
N LEU A 162 15.30 -3.93 3.99
CA LEU A 162 15.09 -3.07 5.15
C LEU A 162 14.55 -1.69 4.75
N ALA A 163 15.13 -1.06 3.74
CA ALA A 163 14.73 0.26 3.29
C ALA A 163 13.28 0.29 2.78
N ASN A 164 12.90 -0.70 1.97
CA ASN A 164 11.52 -0.81 1.50
C ASN A 164 10.55 -1.30 2.58
N GLY A 165 11.03 -2.07 3.56
CA GLY A 165 10.27 -2.40 4.77
C GLY A 165 9.92 -1.16 5.60
N LEU A 166 10.88 -0.25 5.81
CA LEU A 166 10.67 1.04 6.46
C LEU A 166 9.69 1.93 5.68
N LEU A 167 9.81 1.97 4.35
CA LEU A 167 8.88 2.69 3.49
C LEU A 167 7.47 2.13 3.61
N THR A 168 7.30 0.82 3.56
CA THR A 168 5.99 0.15 3.70
C THR A 168 5.40 0.37 5.10
N ALA A 169 6.24 0.39 6.16
CA ALA A 169 5.81 0.77 7.50
C ALA A 169 5.26 2.22 7.55
N GLY A 170 5.84 3.13 6.77
CA GLY A 170 5.35 4.50 6.62
C GLY A 170 3.91 4.58 6.08
N LEU A 171 3.53 3.67 5.17
CA LEU A 171 2.14 3.59 4.67
C LEU A 171 1.15 3.31 5.82
N SER A 172 1.53 2.44 6.76
CA SER A 172 0.71 2.10 7.93
C SER A 172 0.53 3.30 8.87
N VAL A 173 1.55 4.15 9.00
CA VAL A 173 1.44 5.43 9.73
C VAL A 173 0.39 6.34 9.10
N GLY A 174 0.28 6.35 7.78
CA GLY A 174 -0.76 7.10 7.05
C GLY A 174 -2.17 6.64 7.42
N ILE A 175 -2.40 5.33 7.48
CA ILE A 175 -3.69 4.76 7.93
C ILE A 175 -4.03 5.25 9.33
N LEU A 176 -3.06 5.19 10.24
CA LEU A 176 -3.23 5.63 11.62
C LEU A 176 -3.58 7.13 11.71
N LEU A 177 -2.82 7.97 11.02
CA LEU A 177 -3.02 9.42 11.01
C LEU A 177 -4.41 9.79 10.45
N GLY A 178 -4.85 9.15 9.37
CA GLY A 178 -6.20 9.36 8.82
C GLY A 178 -7.29 9.00 9.83
N SER A 179 -7.16 7.86 10.50
CA SER A 179 -8.11 7.41 11.53
C SER A 179 -8.15 8.36 12.73
N VAL A 180 -6.99 8.78 13.23
CA VAL A 180 -6.89 9.72 14.36
C VAL A 180 -7.47 11.10 13.99
N THR A 181 -7.24 11.58 12.76
CA THR A 181 -7.78 12.86 12.30
C THR A 181 -9.31 12.84 12.29
N VAL A 182 -9.93 11.79 11.74
CA VAL A 182 -11.40 11.68 11.71
C VAL A 182 -11.96 11.50 13.12
N LEU A 183 -11.32 10.71 13.97
CA LEU A 183 -11.73 10.52 15.37
C LEU A 183 -11.66 11.86 16.15
N ALA A 184 -10.57 12.60 16.00
CA ALA A 184 -10.40 13.92 16.64
C ALA A 184 -11.46 14.92 16.17
N LEU A 185 -11.80 14.90 14.87
CA LEU A 185 -12.88 15.72 14.33
C LEU A 185 -14.22 15.41 14.99
N GLN A 186 -14.57 14.12 15.08
CA GLN A 186 -15.84 13.67 15.67
C GLN A 186 -15.91 13.92 17.19
N ALA A 187 -14.76 13.88 17.88
CA ALA A 187 -14.70 14.18 19.31
C ALA A 187 -14.77 15.68 19.64
N ALA A 188 -14.26 16.53 18.74
CA ALA A 188 -14.15 17.98 18.97
C ALA A 188 -15.37 18.77 18.49
N PHE A 189 -16.16 18.26 17.54
CA PHE A 189 -17.23 18.98 16.87
C PHE A 189 -18.54 18.18 16.85
N SER A 190 -19.68 18.89 16.97
CA SER A 190 -20.99 18.28 16.77
C SER A 190 -21.22 17.89 15.31
N ASN A 191 -22.13 16.93 15.06
CA ASN A 191 -22.47 16.51 13.71
C ASN A 191 -22.94 17.68 12.83
N ASP A 192 -23.72 18.62 13.38
CA ASP A 192 -24.19 19.81 12.65
C ASP A 192 -23.03 20.72 12.24
N ALA A 193 -22.05 20.94 13.12
CA ALA A 193 -20.85 21.71 12.79
C ALA A 193 -20.01 21.02 11.72
N ILE A 194 -19.90 19.69 11.80
CA ILE A 194 -19.18 18.91 10.79
C ILE A 194 -19.87 19.06 9.42
N LEU A 195 -21.18 18.88 9.35
CA LEU A 195 -21.97 19.06 8.13
C LEU A 195 -21.94 20.49 7.59
N ALA A 196 -21.90 21.50 8.47
CA ALA A 196 -21.85 22.91 8.07
C ALA A 196 -20.54 23.31 7.36
N GLY A 197 -19.43 22.60 7.60
CA GLY A 197 -18.18 22.91 6.90
C GLY A 197 -16.90 22.32 7.49
N VAL A 198 -16.92 21.86 8.75
CA VAL A 198 -15.71 21.33 9.41
C VAL A 198 -15.19 20.03 8.73
N TRP A 199 -16.04 19.33 7.99
CA TRP A 199 -15.65 18.18 7.18
C TRP A 199 -14.53 18.46 6.16
N ARG A 200 -14.33 19.72 5.80
CA ARG A 200 -13.27 20.16 4.88
C ARG A 200 -11.88 20.05 5.48
N VAL A 201 -11.77 20.17 6.81
CA VAL A 201 -10.49 20.26 7.54
C VAL A 201 -9.57 19.07 7.25
N PRO A 202 -9.99 17.80 7.31
CA PRO A 202 -9.13 16.67 6.99
C PRO A 202 -8.56 16.69 5.56
N PHE A 203 -9.36 17.10 4.58
CA PHE A 203 -8.92 17.16 3.18
C PHE A 203 -7.96 18.34 2.96
N VAL A 204 -8.25 19.52 3.52
CA VAL A 204 -7.35 20.68 3.45
C VAL A 204 -6.02 20.36 4.12
N LEU A 205 -6.06 19.75 5.32
CA LEU A 205 -4.86 19.33 6.04
C LEU A 205 -4.04 18.35 5.19
N GLY A 206 -4.65 17.30 4.63
CA GLY A 206 -4.01 16.33 3.75
C GLY A 206 -3.38 16.97 2.51
N GLY A 207 -4.12 17.87 1.85
CA GLY A 207 -3.63 18.59 0.68
C GLY A 207 -2.44 19.50 0.99
N VAL A 208 -2.50 20.28 2.08
CA VAL A 208 -1.41 21.16 2.53
C VAL A 208 -0.17 20.34 2.89
N LEU A 209 -0.32 19.28 3.67
CA LEU A 209 0.78 18.37 4.02
C LEU A 209 1.38 17.70 2.76
N GLY A 210 0.54 17.32 1.79
CA GLY A 210 0.98 16.79 0.50
C GLY A 210 1.80 17.79 -0.30
N LEU A 211 1.35 19.05 -0.39
CA LEU A 211 2.10 20.12 -1.08
C LEU A 211 3.43 20.42 -0.37
N LEU A 212 3.44 20.39 0.96
CA LEU A 212 4.68 20.53 1.74
C LEU A 212 5.66 19.38 1.42
N ALA A 213 5.16 18.15 1.34
CA ALA A 213 5.99 17.00 0.99
C ALA A 213 6.50 17.10 -0.47
N VAL A 214 5.72 17.61 -1.41
CA VAL A 214 6.18 17.93 -2.79
C VAL A 214 7.34 18.94 -2.74
N TRP A 215 7.19 19.99 -1.96
CA TRP A 215 8.24 21.00 -1.80
C TRP A 215 9.53 20.39 -1.20
N MET A 216 9.41 19.54 -0.20
CA MET A 216 10.56 18.84 0.38
C MET A 216 11.25 17.91 -0.64
N ARG A 217 10.49 17.24 -1.53
CA ARG A 217 11.04 16.36 -2.58
C ARG A 217 11.80 17.12 -3.69
N LYS A 218 11.63 18.42 -3.86
CA LYS A 218 12.42 19.20 -4.81
C LYS A 218 13.93 19.09 -4.57
N HIS A 219 14.33 18.90 -3.32
CA HIS A 219 15.73 18.77 -2.91
C HIS A 219 16.33 17.35 -3.09
N LEU A 220 15.51 16.35 -3.50
CA LEU A 220 16.02 15.03 -3.85
C LEU A 220 16.85 15.11 -5.14
N GLN A 221 17.80 14.20 -5.28
CA GLN A 221 18.60 14.04 -6.50
C GLN A 221 18.03 12.87 -7.32
N GLU A 222 18.34 12.84 -8.61
CA GLU A 222 17.99 11.68 -9.45
C GLU A 222 18.81 10.46 -9.03
N THR A 223 18.29 9.26 -9.31
CA THR A 223 18.95 8.04 -8.87
C THR A 223 20.26 7.81 -9.65
N PRO A 224 21.33 7.35 -8.97
CA PRO A 224 22.62 7.07 -9.61
C PRO A 224 22.47 6.07 -10.77
N ILE A 225 21.64 5.07 -10.59
CA ILE A 225 21.37 4.02 -11.60
C ILE A 225 20.74 4.63 -12.86
N PHE A 226 19.73 5.51 -12.71
CA PHE A 226 19.11 6.16 -13.85
C PHE A 226 20.08 7.06 -14.60
N MET A 227 20.90 7.81 -13.87
CA MET A 227 21.93 8.67 -14.48
C MET A 227 22.93 7.85 -15.28
N ALA A 228 23.39 6.72 -14.75
CA ALA A 228 24.32 5.82 -15.45
C ALA A 228 23.70 5.22 -16.73
N ILE A 229 22.43 4.77 -16.66
CA ILE A 229 21.70 4.23 -17.83
C ILE A 229 21.56 5.32 -18.91
N LYS A 230 21.19 6.53 -18.50
CA LYS A 230 21.03 7.67 -19.41
C LYS A 230 22.35 8.04 -20.09
N GLN A 231 23.45 8.12 -19.34
CA GLN A 231 24.80 8.42 -19.85
C GLN A 231 25.29 7.36 -20.85
N ARG A 232 25.00 6.08 -20.56
CA ARG A 232 25.38 4.95 -21.44
C ARG A 232 24.41 4.75 -22.61
N ARG A 233 23.38 5.59 -22.79
CA ARG A 233 22.32 5.49 -23.82
C ARG A 233 21.58 4.14 -23.80
N LEU A 234 21.44 3.54 -22.62
CA LEU A 234 20.79 2.24 -22.42
C LEU A 234 19.30 2.36 -22.01
N LEU A 235 18.69 3.52 -22.21
CA LEU A 235 17.25 3.70 -21.98
C LEU A 235 16.47 2.82 -22.95
N TYR A 236 15.47 2.09 -22.41
CA TYR A 236 14.62 1.23 -23.23
C TYR A 236 13.74 2.06 -24.18
N GLN A 237 13.86 1.82 -25.49
CA GLN A 237 13.16 2.60 -26.52
C GLN A 237 11.76 2.07 -26.84
N GLY A 238 11.46 0.80 -26.50
CA GLY A 238 10.17 0.16 -26.69
C GLY A 238 9.14 0.51 -25.61
N LEU A 239 8.10 -0.31 -25.50
CA LEU A 239 7.13 -0.26 -24.39
C LEU A 239 7.66 -1.13 -23.22
N PRO A 240 8.12 -0.52 -22.10
CA PRO A 240 8.73 -1.27 -21.01
C PRO A 240 7.81 -2.36 -20.44
N LEU A 241 6.48 -2.10 -20.40
CA LEU A 241 5.50 -3.07 -19.95
C LEU A 241 5.43 -4.31 -20.85
N ALA A 242 5.52 -4.14 -22.18
CA ALA A 242 5.50 -5.26 -23.11
C ALA A 242 6.73 -6.16 -22.90
N GLU A 243 7.89 -5.56 -22.59
CA GLU A 243 9.11 -6.29 -22.26
C GLU A 243 8.96 -7.06 -20.94
N VAL A 244 8.39 -6.44 -19.90
CA VAL A 244 8.10 -7.12 -18.63
C VAL A 244 7.22 -8.34 -18.86
N TRP A 245 6.16 -8.21 -19.67
CA TRP A 245 5.25 -9.32 -19.95
C TRP A 245 5.90 -10.45 -20.78
N ARG A 246 6.71 -10.09 -21.76
CA ARG A 246 7.38 -11.07 -22.63
C ARG A 246 8.50 -11.83 -21.91
N SER A 247 9.39 -11.09 -21.26
CA SER A 247 10.66 -11.63 -20.75
C SER A 247 10.68 -11.90 -19.25
N HIS A 248 9.80 -11.23 -18.47
CA HIS A 248 9.80 -11.30 -17.00
C HIS A 248 8.46 -11.70 -16.37
N LYS A 249 7.58 -12.38 -17.13
CA LYS A 249 6.23 -12.77 -16.67
C LYS A 249 6.22 -13.58 -15.37
N ALA A 250 7.19 -14.46 -15.17
CA ALA A 250 7.28 -15.26 -13.95
C ALA A 250 7.55 -14.37 -12.71
N LEU A 251 8.45 -13.40 -12.86
CA LEU A 251 8.77 -12.44 -11.79
C LEU A 251 7.57 -11.55 -11.49
N LEU A 252 6.85 -11.10 -12.54
CA LEU A 252 5.62 -10.33 -12.42
C LEU A 252 4.55 -11.11 -11.65
N LEU A 253 4.24 -12.35 -12.05
CA LEU A 253 3.18 -13.15 -11.42
C LEU A 253 3.50 -13.51 -9.96
N ILE A 254 4.75 -13.87 -9.67
CA ILE A 254 5.18 -14.11 -8.28
C ILE A 254 5.07 -12.85 -7.45
N GLY A 255 5.52 -11.73 -7.99
CA GLY A 255 5.40 -10.43 -7.33
C GLY A 255 3.94 -10.03 -7.06
N MET A 256 3.03 -10.27 -8.02
CA MET A 256 1.60 -10.04 -7.85
C MET A 256 1.02 -10.87 -6.70
N GLY A 257 1.39 -12.14 -6.57
CA GLY A 257 0.94 -12.99 -5.47
C GLY A 257 1.48 -12.55 -4.11
N ILE A 258 2.76 -12.13 -4.03
CA ILE A 258 3.36 -11.56 -2.81
C ILE A 258 2.64 -10.27 -2.42
N ASN A 259 2.37 -9.39 -3.38
CA ASN A 259 1.63 -8.16 -3.14
C ASN A 259 0.18 -8.43 -2.71
N TRP A 260 -0.47 -9.42 -3.31
CA TRP A 260 -1.80 -9.86 -2.87
C TRP A 260 -1.81 -10.27 -1.41
N PHE A 261 -0.84 -11.10 -0.99
CA PHE A 261 -0.69 -11.47 0.41
C PHE A 261 -0.55 -10.23 1.31
N LEU A 262 0.28 -9.24 0.93
CA LEU A 262 0.47 -8.01 1.70
C LEU A 262 -0.86 -7.24 1.86
N LEU A 263 -1.57 -6.98 0.78
CA LEU A 263 -2.82 -6.21 0.79
C LEU A 263 -3.96 -6.95 1.49
N ALA A 264 -4.11 -8.24 1.21
CA ALA A 264 -5.17 -9.05 1.76
C ALA A 264 -4.99 -9.32 3.26
N SER A 265 -3.76 -9.53 3.72
CA SER A 265 -3.49 -9.67 5.16
C SER A 265 -3.78 -8.38 5.93
N VAL A 266 -3.43 -7.21 5.38
CA VAL A 266 -3.82 -5.91 5.96
C VAL A 266 -5.34 -5.78 6.01
N ALA A 267 -6.03 -6.10 4.92
CA ALA A 267 -7.49 -6.00 4.85
C ALA A 267 -8.19 -6.89 5.90
N VAL A 268 -7.77 -8.14 6.02
CA VAL A 268 -8.40 -9.11 6.93
C VAL A 268 -7.99 -8.88 8.38
N VAL A 269 -6.68 -8.75 8.64
CA VAL A 269 -6.15 -8.68 10.01
C VAL A 269 -6.35 -7.31 10.65
N LEU A 270 -6.34 -6.23 9.86
CA LEU A 270 -6.46 -4.89 10.43
C LEU A 270 -7.83 -4.26 10.18
N LEU A 271 -8.36 -4.33 8.95
CA LEU A 271 -9.58 -3.59 8.62
C LEU A 271 -10.86 -4.36 8.97
N ALA A 272 -10.89 -5.68 8.79
CA ALA A 272 -12.07 -6.50 9.13
C ALA A 272 -12.12 -6.86 10.62
N MET A 273 -10.99 -6.87 11.33
CA MET A 273 -10.86 -7.34 12.71
C MET A 273 -11.75 -6.61 13.73
N PRO A 274 -11.89 -5.26 13.72
CA PRO A 274 -12.73 -4.59 14.73
C PRO A 274 -14.17 -5.09 14.73
N LYS A 275 -14.75 -5.35 13.55
CA LYS A 275 -16.10 -5.90 13.45
C LYS A 275 -16.20 -7.32 14.02
N LEU A 276 -15.21 -8.15 13.74
CA LEU A 276 -15.14 -9.52 14.26
C LEU A 276 -15.02 -9.52 15.78
N LEU A 277 -14.14 -8.69 16.35
CA LEU A 277 -13.96 -8.59 17.82
C LEU A 277 -15.24 -8.13 18.53
N GLN A 278 -15.97 -7.16 17.95
CA GLN A 278 -17.25 -6.72 18.48
C GLN A 278 -18.31 -7.83 18.42
N GLN A 279 -18.38 -8.56 17.31
CA GLN A 279 -19.40 -9.59 17.09
C GLN A 279 -19.13 -10.89 17.86
N GLN A 280 -17.87 -11.33 17.95
CA GLN A 280 -17.51 -12.63 18.52
C GLN A 280 -17.10 -12.56 20.00
N LEU A 281 -16.48 -11.48 20.44
CA LEU A 281 -16.00 -11.29 21.81
C LEU A 281 -16.81 -10.26 22.60
N GLY A 282 -17.87 -9.66 22.01
CA GLY A 282 -18.67 -8.63 22.67
C GLY A 282 -17.90 -7.38 23.07
N MET A 283 -16.75 -7.12 22.42
CA MET A 283 -15.93 -5.95 22.74
C MET A 283 -16.63 -4.65 22.38
N SER A 284 -16.43 -3.61 23.19
CA SER A 284 -16.86 -2.27 22.84
C SER A 284 -16.12 -1.76 21.60
N ALA A 285 -16.71 -0.79 20.88
CA ALA A 285 -16.07 -0.17 19.73
C ALA A 285 -14.67 0.40 20.05
N VAL A 286 -14.52 0.99 21.25
CA VAL A 286 -13.23 1.53 21.73
C VAL A 286 -12.19 0.43 21.91
N GLN A 287 -12.55 -0.70 22.55
CA GLN A 287 -11.64 -1.83 22.73
C GLN A 287 -11.22 -2.42 21.38
N ALA A 288 -12.17 -2.66 20.49
CA ALA A 288 -11.87 -3.20 19.15
C ALA A 288 -10.97 -2.28 18.33
N THR A 289 -11.20 -0.96 18.39
CA THR A 289 -10.35 0.05 17.74
C THR A 289 -8.95 0.10 18.37
N THR A 290 -8.83 -0.06 19.69
CA THR A 290 -7.52 -0.13 20.37
C THR A 290 -6.71 -1.32 19.88
N TRP A 291 -7.33 -2.50 19.74
CA TRP A 291 -6.65 -3.66 19.14
C TRP A 291 -6.22 -3.40 17.71
N GLN A 292 -7.06 -2.76 16.91
CA GLN A 292 -6.71 -2.38 15.54
C GLN A 292 -5.49 -1.45 15.49
N VAL A 293 -5.46 -0.40 16.31
CA VAL A 293 -4.33 0.55 16.38
C VAL A 293 -3.03 -0.16 16.76
N LEU A 294 -3.08 -1.03 17.77
CA LEU A 294 -1.93 -1.86 18.16
C LEU A 294 -1.52 -2.81 17.01
N GLY A 295 -2.50 -3.41 16.33
CA GLY A 295 -2.26 -4.25 15.16
C GLY A 295 -1.55 -3.50 14.03
N ILE A 296 -1.95 -2.26 13.72
CA ILE A 296 -1.29 -1.41 12.71
C ILE A 296 0.17 -1.14 13.10
N ALA A 297 0.43 -0.83 14.37
CA ALA A 297 1.79 -0.61 14.87
C ALA A 297 2.65 -1.87 14.74
N LEU A 298 2.11 -3.03 15.12
CA LEU A 298 2.79 -4.32 15.00
C LEU A 298 3.04 -4.72 13.54
N GLN A 299 2.08 -4.47 12.64
CA GLN A 299 2.26 -4.70 11.21
C GLN A 299 3.36 -3.81 10.63
N ALA A 300 3.45 -2.54 11.05
CA ALA A 300 4.53 -1.66 10.64
C ALA A 300 5.91 -2.19 11.12
N MET A 301 6.00 -2.67 12.37
CA MET A 301 7.19 -3.36 12.89
C MET A 301 7.49 -4.63 12.08
N GLY A 302 6.47 -5.37 11.71
CA GLY A 302 6.57 -6.55 10.85
C GLY A 302 7.16 -6.22 9.48
N CYS A 303 6.72 -5.14 8.83
CA CYS A 303 7.29 -4.69 7.56
C CYS A 303 8.81 -4.45 7.65
N ILE A 304 9.26 -3.80 8.72
CA ILE A 304 10.68 -3.54 8.97
C ILE A 304 11.43 -4.85 9.23
N THR A 305 10.89 -5.69 10.10
CA THR A 305 11.51 -6.95 10.51
C THR A 305 11.65 -7.92 9.34
N PHE A 306 10.57 -8.16 8.60
CA PHE A 306 10.57 -9.06 7.45
C PHE A 306 11.29 -8.47 6.23
N GLY A 307 11.30 -7.13 6.08
CA GLY A 307 12.14 -6.47 5.10
C GLY A 307 13.63 -6.74 5.36
N ARG A 308 14.10 -6.57 6.61
CA ARG A 308 15.46 -6.90 7.02
C ARG A 308 15.75 -8.40 6.91
N LEU A 309 14.78 -9.24 7.21
CA LEU A 309 14.92 -10.68 7.10
C LEU A 309 15.08 -11.12 5.63
N ALA A 310 14.38 -10.45 4.71
CA ALA A 310 14.55 -10.67 3.28
C ALA A 310 15.97 -10.31 2.80
N ASP A 311 16.64 -9.31 3.42
CA ASP A 311 18.04 -9.02 3.11
C ASP A 311 18.97 -10.14 3.54
N LYS A 312 18.70 -10.80 4.68
CA LYS A 312 19.54 -11.85 5.24
C LYS A 312 19.27 -13.24 4.66
N LEU A 313 18.00 -13.62 4.56
CA LEU A 313 17.56 -14.99 4.19
C LEU A 313 17.13 -15.11 2.73
N GLY A 314 16.90 -13.99 2.05
CA GLY A 314 16.25 -13.93 0.74
C GLY A 314 14.73 -13.81 0.84
N ILE A 315 14.11 -13.51 -0.32
CA ILE A 315 12.65 -13.31 -0.44
C ILE A 315 11.92 -14.64 -0.17
N GLY A 316 12.41 -15.74 -0.78
CA GLY A 316 11.73 -17.03 -0.74
C GLY A 316 11.61 -17.59 0.69
N ARG A 317 12.70 -17.63 1.46
CA ARG A 317 12.68 -18.11 2.85
C ARG A 317 11.87 -17.21 3.76
N THR A 318 11.97 -15.90 3.56
CA THR A 318 11.21 -14.91 4.34
C THR A 318 9.71 -15.07 4.12
N ALA A 319 9.27 -15.28 2.88
CA ALA A 319 7.88 -15.52 2.56
C ALA A 319 7.34 -16.81 3.19
N MET A 320 8.10 -17.93 3.10
CA MET A 320 7.72 -19.19 3.73
C MET A 320 7.62 -19.06 5.25
N LEU A 321 8.58 -18.42 5.91
CA LEU A 321 8.55 -18.19 7.36
C LEU A 321 7.34 -17.34 7.77
N GLY A 322 7.10 -16.22 7.06
CA GLY A 322 5.94 -15.36 7.29
C GLY A 322 4.62 -16.09 7.14
N ALA A 323 4.50 -16.94 6.11
CA ALA A 323 3.31 -17.74 5.86
C ALA A 323 3.03 -18.74 7.00
N VAL A 324 4.06 -19.46 7.46
CA VAL A 324 3.92 -20.45 8.55
C VAL A 324 3.52 -19.77 9.86
N LEU A 325 4.22 -18.69 10.23
CA LEU A 325 3.91 -17.97 11.47
C LEU A 325 2.51 -17.33 11.43
N MET A 326 2.13 -16.75 10.28
CA MET A 326 0.80 -16.16 10.08
C MET A 326 -0.30 -17.21 10.21
N LEU A 327 -0.14 -18.36 9.53
CA LEU A 327 -1.11 -19.44 9.56
C LEU A 327 -1.26 -20.02 10.98
N SER A 328 -0.15 -20.24 11.68
CA SER A 328 -0.17 -20.74 13.07
C SER A 328 -0.90 -19.78 13.99
N ALA A 329 -0.59 -18.47 13.90
CA ALA A 329 -1.23 -17.45 14.71
C ALA A 329 -2.73 -17.32 14.38
N ALA A 330 -3.10 -17.36 13.10
CA ALA A 330 -4.49 -17.33 12.66
C ALA A 330 -5.27 -18.56 13.16
N THR A 331 -4.67 -19.74 13.11
CA THR A 331 -5.29 -20.97 13.62
C THR A 331 -5.57 -20.88 15.12
N VAL A 332 -4.57 -20.45 15.90
CA VAL A 332 -4.76 -20.25 17.36
C VAL A 332 -5.83 -19.20 17.63
N PHE A 333 -5.85 -18.10 16.88
CA PHE A 333 -6.83 -17.04 17.08
C PHE A 333 -8.25 -17.50 16.76
N TYR A 334 -8.51 -17.97 15.54
CA TYR A 334 -9.88 -18.28 15.09
C TYR A 334 -10.49 -19.50 15.76
N PHE A 335 -9.73 -20.56 16.01
CA PHE A 335 -10.22 -21.74 16.73
C PHE A 335 -10.18 -21.56 18.25
N GLY A 336 -9.40 -20.60 18.75
CA GLY A 336 -9.35 -20.23 20.16
C GLY A 336 -10.45 -19.28 20.62
N LEU A 337 -11.23 -18.66 19.72
CA LEU A 337 -12.20 -17.60 20.04
C LEU A 337 -13.18 -17.98 21.18
N GLN A 338 -13.58 -19.26 21.28
CA GLN A 338 -14.51 -19.73 22.29
C GLN A 338 -13.85 -20.44 23.49
N ALA A 339 -12.57 -20.81 23.37
CA ALA A 339 -11.89 -21.68 24.33
C ALA A 339 -10.73 -20.97 25.06
N LEU A 340 -10.12 -19.96 24.47
CA LEU A 340 -8.93 -19.32 25.01
C LEU A 340 -9.25 -18.02 25.76
N PRO A 341 -8.45 -17.67 26.78
CA PRO A 341 -8.58 -16.37 27.44
C PRO A 341 -8.21 -15.24 26.50
N VAL A 342 -8.78 -14.05 26.73
CA VAL A 342 -8.58 -12.84 25.90
C VAL A 342 -7.09 -12.50 25.74
N THR A 343 -6.27 -12.77 26.76
CA THR A 343 -4.81 -12.55 26.71
C THR A 343 -4.12 -13.42 25.66
N ALA A 344 -4.50 -14.70 25.55
CA ALA A 344 -3.96 -15.60 24.53
C ALA A 344 -4.42 -15.21 23.13
N LEU A 345 -5.68 -14.79 22.98
CA LEU A 345 -6.20 -14.24 21.71
C LEU A 345 -5.48 -12.94 21.32
N ALA A 346 -5.19 -12.08 22.29
CA ALA A 346 -4.41 -10.85 22.05
C ALA A 346 -2.99 -11.16 21.55
N MET A 347 -2.31 -12.15 22.13
CA MET A 347 -0.98 -12.60 21.66
C MET A 347 -1.05 -13.20 20.26
N ALA A 348 -2.04 -14.03 19.98
CA ALA A 348 -2.24 -14.60 18.65
C ALA A 348 -2.53 -13.49 17.61
N TYR A 349 -3.38 -12.54 17.95
CA TYR A 349 -3.66 -11.37 17.09
C TYR A 349 -2.40 -10.52 16.87
N ALA A 350 -1.63 -10.26 17.92
CA ALA A 350 -0.38 -9.52 17.84
C ALA A 350 0.61 -10.17 16.87
N LEU A 351 0.74 -11.49 16.92
CA LEU A 351 1.59 -12.24 16.00
C LEU A 351 1.04 -12.23 14.57
N MET A 352 -0.29 -12.36 14.40
CA MET A 352 -0.92 -12.21 13.09
C MET A 352 -0.63 -10.83 12.48
N ALA A 353 -0.81 -9.76 13.27
CA ALA A 353 -0.57 -8.39 12.83
C ALA A 353 0.90 -8.17 12.44
N LEU A 354 1.84 -8.66 13.25
CA LEU A 354 3.27 -8.62 12.91
C LEU A 354 3.54 -9.36 11.59
N CYS A 355 3.00 -10.57 11.42
CA CYS A 355 3.21 -11.40 10.24
C CYS A 355 2.52 -10.85 8.99
N ALA A 356 1.47 -10.02 9.12
CA ALA A 356 0.87 -9.30 7.99
C ALA A 356 1.90 -8.40 7.29
N GLY A 357 2.93 -7.93 8.01
CA GLY A 357 4.06 -7.20 7.44
C GLY A 357 5.03 -8.04 6.60
N SER A 358 4.93 -9.39 6.60
CA SER A 358 5.90 -10.25 5.90
C SER A 358 5.87 -10.08 4.36
N GLY A 359 4.74 -9.65 3.81
CA GLY A 359 4.62 -9.27 2.40
C GLY A 359 5.52 -8.10 1.99
N ALA A 360 6.07 -7.32 2.94
CA ALA A 360 7.03 -6.25 2.66
C ALA A 360 8.36 -6.77 2.06
N CYS A 361 8.63 -8.09 2.11
CA CYS A 361 9.72 -8.72 1.35
C CYS A 361 9.62 -8.45 -0.17
N LEU A 362 8.41 -8.10 -0.67
CA LEU A 362 8.18 -7.62 -2.03
C LEU A 362 9.11 -6.47 -2.42
N GLY A 363 9.41 -5.57 -1.49
CA GLY A 363 10.29 -4.43 -1.75
C GLY A 363 11.67 -4.83 -2.27
N LYS A 364 12.19 -6.00 -1.89
CA LYS A 364 13.45 -6.52 -2.42
C LYS A 364 13.32 -7.07 -3.85
N LEU A 365 12.10 -7.37 -4.32
CA LEU A 365 11.86 -7.82 -5.69
C LEU A 365 12.25 -6.74 -6.72
N VAL A 366 12.20 -5.46 -6.34
CA VAL A 366 12.50 -4.31 -7.20
C VAL A 366 13.81 -4.49 -7.94
N VAL A 367 14.87 -4.90 -7.24
CA VAL A 367 16.21 -5.05 -7.83
C VAL A 367 16.35 -6.27 -8.76
N ARG A 368 15.34 -7.14 -8.82
CA ARG A 368 15.32 -8.29 -9.75
C ARG A 368 14.85 -7.90 -11.15
N PHE A 369 14.12 -6.79 -11.29
CA PHE A 369 13.82 -6.25 -12.59
C PHE A 369 15.02 -5.48 -13.16
N PRO A 370 15.32 -5.64 -14.47
CA PRO A 370 16.36 -4.86 -15.14
C PRO A 370 16.11 -3.36 -14.97
N ALA A 371 17.16 -2.59 -14.72
CA ALA A 371 17.06 -1.18 -14.40
C ALA A 371 16.28 -0.33 -15.44
N PRO A 372 16.39 -0.58 -16.78
CA PRO A 372 15.65 0.19 -17.78
C PRO A 372 14.12 0.01 -17.77
N ILE A 373 13.62 -1.09 -17.19
CA ILE A 373 12.18 -1.44 -17.12
C ILE A 373 11.69 -1.69 -15.69
N ARG A 374 12.52 -1.35 -14.70
CA ARG A 374 12.31 -1.66 -13.27
C ARG A 374 11.04 -1.03 -12.73
N LEU A 375 10.84 0.25 -12.99
CA LEU A 375 9.66 0.96 -12.51
C LEU A 375 8.39 0.39 -13.15
N SER A 376 8.38 0.11 -14.45
CA SER A 376 7.25 -0.50 -15.13
C SER A 376 6.96 -1.92 -14.61
N GLY A 377 7.99 -2.72 -14.30
CA GLY A 377 7.83 -4.03 -13.69
C GLY A 377 7.17 -3.98 -12.32
N MET A 378 7.63 -3.07 -11.46
CA MET A 378 7.05 -2.89 -10.13
C MET A 378 5.65 -2.29 -10.17
N ALA A 379 5.40 -1.31 -11.06
CA ALA A 379 4.08 -0.72 -11.23
C ALA A 379 3.05 -1.75 -11.72
N ALA A 380 3.40 -2.58 -12.68
CA ALA A 380 2.55 -3.68 -13.13
C ALA A 380 2.27 -4.67 -11.99
N THR A 381 3.32 -5.09 -11.26
CA THR A 381 3.21 -6.00 -10.12
C THR A 381 2.24 -5.48 -9.07
N TYR A 382 2.41 -4.24 -8.64
CA TYR A 382 1.61 -3.62 -7.59
C TYR A 382 0.17 -3.34 -8.03
N ASN A 383 -0.01 -2.66 -9.16
CA ASN A 383 -1.32 -2.15 -9.55
C ASN A 383 -2.25 -3.24 -10.09
N LEU A 384 -1.75 -4.20 -10.89
CA LEU A 384 -2.57 -5.32 -11.36
C LEU A 384 -3.00 -6.21 -10.19
N SER A 385 -2.09 -6.50 -9.26
CA SER A 385 -2.43 -7.24 -8.06
C SER A 385 -3.45 -6.51 -7.19
N SER A 386 -3.28 -5.19 -6.99
CA SER A 386 -4.20 -4.38 -6.18
C SER A 386 -5.61 -4.33 -6.77
N ALA A 387 -5.72 -4.12 -8.09
CA ALA A 387 -7.00 -4.02 -8.77
C ALA A 387 -7.74 -5.36 -8.89
N LEU A 388 -7.01 -6.44 -9.23
CA LEU A 388 -7.62 -7.73 -9.52
C LEU A 388 -7.84 -8.59 -8.26
N LEU A 389 -6.94 -8.48 -7.28
CA LEU A 389 -6.89 -9.41 -6.15
C LEU A 389 -7.11 -8.69 -4.80
N GLY A 390 -6.47 -7.54 -4.59
CA GLY A 390 -6.55 -6.79 -3.34
C GLY A 390 -7.96 -6.27 -3.05
N GLY A 391 -8.59 -5.66 -4.05
CA GLY A 391 -9.94 -5.09 -3.94
C GLY A 391 -11.03 -6.11 -3.64
N LEU A 392 -10.86 -7.37 -4.04
CA LEU A 392 -11.83 -8.45 -3.81
C LEU A 392 -11.69 -9.11 -2.44
N SER A 393 -10.60 -8.87 -1.70
CA SER A 393 -10.31 -9.57 -0.45
C SER A 393 -11.36 -9.32 0.64
N LEU A 394 -11.76 -8.07 0.89
CA LEU A 394 -12.77 -7.75 1.91
C LEU A 394 -14.18 -8.28 1.56
N PRO A 395 -14.72 -8.07 0.35
CA PRO A 395 -16.00 -8.65 -0.04
C PRO A 395 -16.01 -10.18 0.07
N LEU A 396 -14.95 -10.84 -0.37
CA LEU A 396 -14.83 -12.29 -0.31
C LEU A 396 -14.80 -12.80 1.13
N VAL A 397 -14.03 -12.17 2.02
CA VAL A 397 -14.00 -12.52 3.44
C VAL A 397 -15.35 -12.27 4.11
N ALA A 398 -16.01 -11.16 3.78
CA ALA A 398 -17.35 -10.88 4.30
C ALA A 398 -18.35 -11.97 3.87
N TRP A 399 -18.31 -12.39 2.61
CA TRP A 399 -19.16 -13.48 2.11
C TRP A 399 -18.85 -14.83 2.79
N LEU A 400 -17.56 -15.18 2.91
CA LEU A 400 -17.15 -16.42 3.59
C LEU A 400 -17.60 -16.45 5.05
N ASN A 401 -17.53 -15.32 5.76
CA ASN A 401 -17.97 -15.21 7.14
C ASN A 401 -19.51 -15.35 7.31
N LEU A 402 -20.30 -15.11 6.24
CA LEU A 402 -21.72 -15.42 6.24
C LEU A 402 -21.98 -16.93 6.17
N GLN A 403 -21.07 -17.69 5.56
CA GLN A 403 -21.19 -19.15 5.44
C GLN A 403 -20.68 -19.89 6.69
N ALA A 404 -19.60 -19.39 7.30
CA ALA A 404 -18.99 -20.00 8.48
C ALA A 404 -18.20 -18.99 9.31
N VAL A 405 -18.22 -19.14 10.63
CA VAL A 405 -17.45 -18.30 11.58
C VAL A 405 -15.95 -18.32 11.29
N TRP A 406 -15.44 -19.43 10.73
CA TRP A 406 -14.04 -19.61 10.35
C TRP A 406 -13.74 -19.21 8.88
N GLY A 407 -14.69 -18.54 8.19
CA GLY A 407 -14.52 -18.13 6.79
C GLY A 407 -13.30 -17.26 6.53
N ALA A 408 -13.03 -16.29 7.42
CA ALA A 408 -11.82 -15.47 7.35
C ALA A 408 -10.53 -16.29 7.56
N TRP A 409 -10.55 -17.30 8.45
CA TRP A 409 -9.43 -18.21 8.62
C TRP A 409 -9.13 -19.01 7.33
N LEU A 410 -10.16 -19.53 6.68
CA LEU A 410 -10.01 -20.28 5.42
C LEU A 410 -9.34 -19.43 4.34
N TYR A 411 -9.77 -18.18 4.24
CA TYR A 411 -9.16 -17.22 3.31
C TYR A 411 -7.68 -16.97 3.64
N LEU A 412 -7.35 -16.72 4.92
CA LEU A 412 -5.97 -16.53 5.36
C LEU A 412 -5.12 -17.80 5.16
N ALA A 413 -5.67 -18.98 5.39
CA ALA A 413 -4.97 -20.24 5.18
C ALA A 413 -4.62 -20.44 3.69
N ALA A 414 -5.57 -20.17 2.79
CA ALA A 414 -5.32 -20.22 1.35
C ALA A 414 -4.26 -19.20 0.91
N LEU A 415 -4.31 -17.98 1.43
CA LEU A 415 -3.29 -16.94 1.18
C LEU A 415 -1.91 -17.36 1.69
N CYS A 416 -1.81 -17.92 2.89
CA CYS A 416 -0.55 -18.38 3.47
C CYS A 416 0.03 -19.55 2.64
N ALA A 417 -0.81 -20.51 2.23
CA ALA A 417 -0.38 -21.60 1.37
C ALA A 417 0.16 -21.08 0.04
N MET A 418 -0.56 -20.18 -0.62
CA MET A 418 -0.10 -19.51 -1.85
C MET A 418 1.23 -18.78 -1.62
N PHE A 419 1.35 -17.99 -0.56
CA PHE A 419 2.54 -17.20 -0.25
C PHE A 419 3.76 -18.09 0.02
N ALA A 420 3.57 -19.22 0.73
CA ALA A 420 4.62 -20.22 0.94
C ALA A 420 5.07 -20.88 -0.37
N VAL A 421 4.12 -21.28 -1.22
CA VAL A 421 4.42 -21.89 -2.54
C VAL A 421 5.18 -20.90 -3.42
N LEU A 422 4.72 -19.64 -3.50
CA LEU A 422 5.41 -18.61 -4.26
C LEU A 422 6.82 -18.33 -3.73
N GLY A 423 7.00 -18.34 -2.40
CA GLY A 423 8.30 -18.22 -1.75
C GLY A 423 9.24 -19.36 -2.14
N TRP A 424 8.75 -20.60 -2.12
CA TRP A 424 9.50 -21.78 -2.52
C TRP A 424 9.88 -21.77 -4.02
N VAL A 425 8.94 -21.43 -4.90
CA VAL A 425 9.19 -21.28 -6.35
C VAL A 425 10.23 -20.20 -6.60
N PHE A 426 10.10 -19.04 -5.91
CA PHE A 426 11.05 -17.94 -6.03
C PHE A 426 12.45 -18.35 -5.58
N GLN A 427 12.57 -19.04 -4.44
CA GLN A 427 13.84 -19.54 -3.94
C GLN A 427 14.51 -20.48 -4.95
N LYS A 428 13.77 -21.47 -5.47
CA LYS A 428 14.33 -22.43 -6.45
C LYS A 428 14.74 -21.76 -7.77
N ARG A 429 13.94 -20.84 -8.28
CA ARG A 429 14.14 -20.30 -9.63
C ARG A 429 15.09 -19.11 -9.68
N PHE A 430 15.11 -18.27 -8.65
CA PHE A 430 15.83 -16.99 -8.69
C PHE A 430 16.91 -16.83 -7.62
N GLU A 431 16.89 -17.59 -6.52
CA GLU A 431 17.87 -17.48 -5.44
C GLU A 431 18.87 -18.64 -5.44
N ALA A 432 18.44 -19.86 -5.76
CA ALA A 432 19.35 -21.01 -5.82
C ALA A 432 20.37 -20.90 -6.99
N ALA A 433 19.96 -20.26 -8.09
CA ALA A 433 20.82 -20.03 -9.26
C ALA A 433 21.93 -18.98 -9.02
N CYS A 434 21.89 -18.23 -7.91
CA CYS A 434 22.86 -17.17 -7.56
C CYS A 434 23.83 -17.56 -6.45
N LYS A 435 23.92 -18.84 -6.02
CA LYS A 435 24.97 -19.25 -5.11
C LYS A 435 26.29 -19.33 -5.92
N PRO A 436 27.35 -18.60 -5.54
CA PRO A 436 28.68 -18.89 -6.07
C PRO A 436 29.02 -20.34 -5.70
N GLN A 437 29.48 -21.10 -6.68
CA GLN A 437 30.13 -22.39 -6.47
C GLN A 437 31.40 -22.21 -5.65
#